data_8fcf9e390624a36cdbd4c26a029ec250
#
_entry.id   8fcf9e390624a36cdbd4c26a029ec250
#
_cell.length_a   1.000
_cell.length_b   1.000
_cell.length_c   1.000
_cell.angle_alpha   90.00
_cell.angle_beta   90.00
_cell.angle_gamma   90.00
#
_symmetry.space_group_name_H-M   'P 1'
#
loop_
_entity.id
_entity.type
_entity.pdbx_description
1 polymer ?
#
loop_
_entity_poly.entity_id
_entity_poly.type
_entity_poly.pdbx_seq_one_letter_code
_entity_poly.pdbx_strand_id
1 'polypeptide(L)'
;MARGVNKVILVGNLGADPDTRYMPSGKAVTNIRVATSESWKDRTTGDMQERTEWHSVVMYDKLGEIAAEYLRKGSQVYIEGKIRTRKWQDKEGKDRYTTEVIADQMQMLGGRGGGGGASSEPREPRSTSRQAPAEDRSAAPVEDAGGGEFDDDIPF
;
A
#
# COMPACT_ATOMS: atom_id res chain seq x y z
N MET A 1 -28.36 29.64 4.09
CA MET A 1 -27.77 28.43 4.75
C MET A 1 -26.27 28.50 4.72
N ALA A 2 -25.62 28.27 5.84
CA ALA A 2 -24.17 28.18 5.90
C ALA A 2 -23.70 26.94 5.12
N ARG A 3 -22.65 27.10 4.31
CA ARG A 3 -22.02 25.99 3.61
C ARG A 3 -21.11 25.24 4.57
N GLY A 4 -21.39 23.97 4.76
CA GLY A 4 -20.52 23.07 5.50
C GLY A 4 -19.47 22.41 4.62
N VAL A 5 -18.46 21.82 5.23
CA VAL A 5 -17.46 20.98 4.58
C VAL A 5 -17.67 19.52 5.03
N ASN A 6 -17.73 18.62 4.07
CA ASN A 6 -17.77 17.19 4.33
C ASN A 6 -16.68 16.53 3.49
N LYS A 7 -15.53 16.33 4.10
CA LYS A 7 -14.37 15.74 3.44
C LYS A 7 -13.70 14.73 4.36
N VAL A 8 -13.35 13.58 3.80
CA VAL A 8 -12.62 12.51 4.45
C VAL A 8 -11.38 12.21 3.63
N ILE A 9 -10.27 12.05 4.31
CA ILE A 9 -9.00 11.60 3.72
C ILE A 9 -8.56 10.37 4.50
N LEU A 10 -8.30 9.28 3.79
CA LEU A 10 -7.83 8.03 4.37
C LEU A 10 -6.57 7.57 3.66
N VAL A 11 -5.60 7.13 4.43
CA VAL A 11 -4.44 6.36 3.96
C VAL A 11 -4.38 5.09 4.77
N GLY A 12 -4.50 3.95 4.12
CA GLY A 12 -4.53 2.67 4.82
C GLY A 12 -4.42 1.50 3.87
N ASN A 13 -4.59 0.31 4.42
CA ASN A 13 -4.46 -0.94 3.69
C ASN A 13 -5.80 -1.66 3.57
N LEU A 14 -6.03 -2.30 2.44
CA LEU A 14 -7.22 -3.12 2.26
C LEU A 14 -7.16 -4.38 3.14
N GLY A 15 -8.25 -4.63 3.85
CA GLY A 15 -8.39 -5.84 4.67
C GLY A 15 -8.90 -7.05 3.90
N ALA A 16 -9.47 -6.83 2.72
CA ALA A 16 -10.00 -7.86 1.84
C ALA A 16 -9.94 -7.38 0.39
N ASP A 17 -10.15 -8.30 -0.54
CA ASP A 17 -10.32 -7.95 -1.95
C ASP A 17 -11.56 -7.07 -2.14
N PRO A 18 -11.57 -6.16 -3.14
CA PRO A 18 -12.74 -5.35 -3.45
C PRO A 18 -13.96 -6.20 -3.80
N ASP A 19 -15.11 -5.81 -3.27
CA ASP A 19 -16.40 -6.40 -3.62
C ASP A 19 -17.12 -5.49 -4.62
N THR A 20 -17.26 -5.96 -5.85
CA THR A 20 -17.83 -5.18 -6.95
C THR A 20 -19.17 -5.75 -7.36
N ARG A 21 -20.15 -4.86 -7.46
CA ARG A 21 -21.49 -5.15 -7.97
C ARG A 21 -21.83 -4.19 -9.10
N TYR A 22 -22.71 -4.63 -9.97
CA TYR A 22 -23.21 -3.79 -11.06
C TYR A 22 -24.66 -3.43 -10.81
N MET A 23 -24.95 -2.13 -10.95
CA MET A 23 -26.32 -1.65 -10.90
C MET A 23 -27.08 -2.04 -12.19
N PRO A 24 -28.43 -2.02 -12.17
CA PRO A 24 -29.21 -2.24 -13.39
C PRO A 24 -28.86 -1.30 -14.54
N SER A 25 -28.34 -0.13 -14.23
CA SER A 25 -27.82 0.86 -15.20
C SER A 25 -26.48 0.47 -15.84
N GLY A 26 -25.86 -0.65 -15.41
CA GLY A 26 -24.54 -1.10 -15.86
C GLY A 26 -23.35 -0.46 -15.15
N LYS A 27 -23.62 0.46 -14.23
CA LYS A 27 -22.57 1.13 -13.45
C LYS A 27 -22.01 0.26 -12.35
N ALA A 28 -20.70 0.24 -12.20
CA ALA A 28 -20.03 -0.49 -11.14
C ALA A 28 -20.17 0.22 -9.78
N VAL A 29 -20.39 -0.57 -8.75
CA VAL A 29 -20.28 -0.13 -7.34
C VAL A 29 -19.32 -1.06 -6.64
N THR A 30 -18.20 -0.54 -6.22
CA THR A 30 -17.16 -1.30 -5.55
C THR A 30 -17.05 -0.88 -4.10
N ASN A 31 -17.13 -1.86 -3.21
CA ASN A 31 -16.94 -1.67 -1.78
C ASN A 31 -15.56 -2.20 -1.38
N ILE A 32 -14.83 -1.41 -0.64
CA ILE A 32 -13.57 -1.82 -0.04
C ILE A 32 -13.58 -1.56 1.46
N ARG A 33 -12.80 -2.36 2.19
CA ARG A 33 -12.52 -2.14 3.61
C ARG A 33 -11.09 -1.68 3.78
N VAL A 34 -10.93 -0.50 4.34
CA VAL A 34 -9.62 0.11 4.58
C VAL A 34 -9.34 0.15 6.07
N ALA A 35 -8.20 -0.39 6.45
CA ALA A 35 -7.70 -0.35 7.81
C ALA A 35 -6.77 0.84 8.00
N THR A 36 -7.01 1.63 9.04
CA THR A 36 -6.08 2.63 9.54
C THR A 36 -5.65 2.24 10.93
N SER A 37 -4.35 2.14 11.18
CA SER A 37 -3.80 1.74 12.48
C SER A 37 -3.08 2.91 13.12
N GLU A 38 -3.33 3.07 14.41
CA GLU A 38 -2.66 4.01 15.29
C GLU A 38 -1.91 3.24 16.34
N SER A 39 -0.71 3.66 16.66
CA SER A 39 0.06 3.11 17.76
C SER A 39 0.53 4.21 18.69
N TRP A 40 0.42 3.99 19.98
CA TRP A 40 0.89 4.93 20.98
C TRP A 40 1.45 4.19 22.19
N LYS A 41 2.29 4.88 22.92
CA LYS A 41 2.79 4.37 24.19
C LYS A 41 1.85 4.78 25.31
N ASP A 42 1.37 3.79 26.06
CA ASP A 42 0.58 4.05 27.27
C ASP A 42 1.48 4.67 28.34
N ARG A 43 1.10 5.85 28.81
CA ARG A 43 1.88 6.59 29.80
C ARG A 43 1.83 5.97 31.21
N THR A 44 0.81 5.16 31.48
CA THR A 44 0.61 4.52 32.76
C THR A 44 1.36 3.20 32.87
N THR A 45 1.26 2.36 31.84
CA THR A 45 1.89 1.02 31.83
C THR A 45 3.23 1.00 31.12
N GLY A 46 3.52 1.99 30.27
CA GLY A 46 4.72 2.02 29.42
C GLY A 46 4.66 1.09 28.22
N ASP A 47 3.57 0.37 28.03
CA ASP A 47 3.39 -0.57 26.92
C ASP A 47 2.95 0.13 25.64
N MET A 48 3.30 -0.47 24.51
CA MET A 48 2.80 -0.04 23.21
C MET A 48 1.37 -0.56 23.02
N GLN A 49 0.48 0.38 22.72
CA GLN A 49 -0.90 0.09 22.36
C GLN A 49 -1.10 0.30 20.88
N GLU A 50 -1.93 -0.52 20.28
CA GLU A 50 -2.32 -0.41 18.89
C GLU A 50 -3.84 -0.46 18.75
N ARG A 51 -4.36 0.38 17.87
CA ARG A 51 -5.77 0.39 17.54
C ARG A 51 -5.94 0.48 16.04
N THR A 52 -6.74 -0.40 15.50
CA THR A 52 -7.09 -0.41 14.08
C THR A 52 -8.55 -0.01 13.90
N GLU A 53 -8.79 0.97 13.05
CA GLU A 53 -10.12 1.38 12.63
C GLU A 53 -10.40 0.88 11.21
N TRP A 54 -11.58 0.31 11.02
CA TRP A 54 -12.03 -0.24 9.75
C TRP A 54 -13.03 0.69 9.08
N HIS A 55 -12.66 1.19 7.92
CA HIS A 55 -13.49 2.10 7.15
C HIS A 55 -14.12 1.37 5.98
N SER A 56 -15.43 1.55 5.82
CA SER A 56 -16.15 1.10 4.63
C SER A 56 -16.14 2.21 3.59
N VAL A 57 -15.59 1.91 2.43
CA VAL A 57 -15.46 2.88 1.33
C VAL A 57 -16.19 2.36 0.11
N VAL A 58 -17.01 3.22 -0.47
CA VAL A 58 -17.80 2.92 -1.67
C VAL A 58 -17.30 3.77 -2.82
N MET A 59 -17.07 3.11 -3.94
CA MET A 59 -16.63 3.74 -5.19
C MET A 59 -17.62 3.45 -6.30
N TYR A 60 -18.00 4.46 -7.03
CA TYR A 60 -18.96 4.37 -8.12
C TYR A 60 -18.30 4.51 -9.49
N ASP A 61 -18.94 3.96 -10.50
CA ASP A 61 -18.58 4.09 -11.90
C ASP A 61 -17.11 3.68 -12.19
N LYS A 62 -16.40 4.50 -12.90
CA LYS A 62 -15.02 4.22 -13.32
C LYS A 62 -14.05 4.03 -12.16
N LEU A 63 -14.22 4.79 -11.10
CA LEU A 63 -13.38 4.65 -9.91
C LEU A 63 -13.56 3.27 -9.27
N GLY A 64 -14.79 2.78 -9.22
CA GLY A 64 -15.11 1.43 -8.76
C GLY A 64 -14.50 0.33 -9.64
N GLU A 65 -14.52 0.51 -10.95
CA GLU A 65 -13.92 -0.42 -11.91
C GLU A 65 -12.39 -0.48 -11.74
N ILE A 66 -11.74 0.66 -11.60
CA ILE A 66 -10.30 0.74 -11.37
C ILE A 66 -9.92 0.05 -10.05
N ALA A 67 -10.68 0.29 -8.99
CA ALA A 67 -10.46 -0.34 -7.71
C ALA A 67 -10.60 -1.87 -7.80
N ALA A 68 -11.63 -2.35 -8.49
CA ALA A 68 -11.85 -3.77 -8.70
C ALA A 68 -10.73 -4.46 -9.48
N GLU A 69 -10.17 -3.78 -10.46
CA GLU A 69 -9.14 -4.31 -11.34
C GLU A 69 -7.76 -4.35 -10.68
N TYR A 70 -7.39 -3.28 -10.00
CA TYR A 70 -6.02 -3.08 -9.51
C TYR A 70 -5.81 -3.33 -8.02
N LEU A 71 -6.84 -3.20 -7.20
CA LEU A 71 -6.71 -3.39 -5.76
C LEU A 71 -6.88 -4.86 -5.35
N ARG A 72 -6.12 -5.25 -4.34
CA ARG A 72 -6.20 -6.56 -3.70
C ARG A 72 -6.05 -6.39 -2.19
N LYS A 73 -6.40 -7.42 -1.44
CA LYS A 73 -6.12 -7.48 0.00
C LYS A 73 -4.67 -7.11 0.27
N GLY A 74 -4.45 -6.20 1.20
CA GLY A 74 -3.13 -5.70 1.57
C GLY A 74 -2.64 -4.50 0.78
N SER A 75 -3.30 -4.12 -0.32
CA SER A 75 -2.95 -2.91 -1.08
C SER A 75 -3.06 -1.67 -0.22
N GLN A 76 -2.08 -0.80 -0.31
CA GLN A 76 -2.12 0.51 0.33
C GLN A 76 -2.75 1.53 -0.61
N VAL A 77 -3.67 2.32 -0.09
CA VAL A 77 -4.42 3.30 -0.87
C VAL A 77 -4.53 4.64 -0.15
N TYR A 78 -4.56 5.69 -0.94
CA TYR A 78 -4.97 7.03 -0.54
C TYR A 78 -6.37 7.27 -1.10
N ILE A 79 -7.30 7.73 -0.27
CA ILE A 79 -8.69 7.97 -0.64
C ILE A 79 -9.10 9.36 -0.17
N GLU A 80 -9.70 10.12 -1.07
CA GLU A 80 -10.46 11.31 -0.73
C GLU A 80 -11.92 11.09 -1.02
N GLY A 81 -12.76 11.56 -0.15
CA GLY A 81 -14.19 11.44 -0.32
C GLY A 81 -14.97 12.21 0.74
N LYS A 82 -16.19 11.78 0.95
CA LYS A 82 -17.10 12.34 1.92
C LYS A 82 -17.76 11.25 2.74
N ILE A 83 -18.06 11.57 3.98
CA ILE A 83 -18.80 10.67 4.85
C ILE A 83 -20.29 10.75 4.53
N ARG A 84 -20.94 9.60 4.49
CA ARG A 84 -22.39 9.48 4.30
C ARG A 84 -22.94 8.41 5.22
N THR A 85 -24.02 8.74 5.88
CA THR A 85 -24.82 7.77 6.64
C THR A 85 -26.11 7.50 5.89
N ARG A 86 -26.35 6.23 5.61
CA ARG A 86 -27.63 5.79 5.00
C ARG A 86 -28.43 4.96 5.98
N LYS A 87 -29.74 5.14 5.91
CA LYS A 87 -30.72 4.38 6.67
C LYS A 87 -31.21 3.21 5.82
N TRP A 88 -31.32 2.05 6.42
CA TRP A 88 -31.88 0.86 5.80
C TRP A 88 -32.64 0.05 6.84
N GLN A 89 -33.50 -0.85 6.40
CA GLN A 89 -34.26 -1.73 7.28
C GLN A 89 -33.69 -3.15 7.21
N ASP A 90 -33.54 -3.78 8.36
CA ASP A 90 -33.15 -5.18 8.43
C ASP A 90 -34.35 -6.11 8.17
N LYS A 91 -34.11 -7.41 8.23
CA LYS A 91 -35.15 -8.44 8.01
C LYS A 91 -36.27 -8.40 9.05
N GLU A 92 -36.03 -7.81 10.21
CA GLU A 92 -36.99 -7.65 11.28
C GLU A 92 -37.79 -6.32 11.18
N GLY A 93 -37.49 -5.51 10.18
CA GLY A 93 -38.12 -4.21 9.97
C GLY A 93 -37.58 -3.09 10.84
N LYS A 94 -36.46 -3.32 11.54
CA LYS A 94 -35.80 -2.30 12.35
C LYS A 94 -34.93 -1.39 11.48
N ASP A 95 -34.99 -0.10 11.80
CA ASP A 95 -34.15 0.89 11.15
C ASP A 95 -32.69 0.70 11.57
N ARG A 96 -31.81 0.59 10.57
CA ARG A 96 -30.36 0.51 10.74
C ARG A 96 -29.70 1.66 10.00
N TYR A 97 -28.55 2.08 10.51
CA TYR A 97 -27.74 3.13 9.93
C TYR A 97 -26.37 2.58 9.60
N THR A 98 -25.91 2.86 8.40
CA THR A 98 -24.55 2.51 7.97
C THR A 98 -23.84 3.76 7.56
N THR A 99 -22.70 4.01 8.20
CA THR A 99 -21.79 5.11 7.86
C THR A 99 -20.70 4.59 6.95
N GLU A 100 -20.56 5.22 5.81
CA GLU A 100 -19.60 4.86 4.79
C GLU A 100 -18.94 6.10 4.20
N VAL A 101 -17.79 5.92 3.59
CA VAL A 101 -17.08 6.95 2.85
C VAL A 101 -17.36 6.76 1.38
N ILE A 102 -17.89 7.79 0.73
CA ILE A 102 -18.04 7.81 -0.71
C ILE A 102 -16.79 8.43 -1.29
N ALA A 103 -15.99 7.63 -1.98
CA ALA A 103 -14.74 8.08 -2.57
C ALA A 103 -14.98 8.92 -3.82
N ASP A 104 -14.35 10.07 -3.86
CA ASP A 104 -14.28 10.94 -5.04
C ASP A 104 -12.98 10.74 -5.80
N GLN A 105 -11.89 10.42 -5.08
CA GLN A 105 -10.57 10.16 -5.65
C GLN A 105 -9.89 9.00 -4.91
N MET A 106 -9.10 8.25 -5.66
CA MET A 106 -8.29 7.16 -5.12
C MET A 106 -6.92 7.15 -5.80
N GLN A 107 -5.89 6.92 -5.01
CA GLN A 107 -4.54 6.73 -5.51
C GLN A 107 -3.93 5.51 -4.84
N MET A 108 -3.37 4.62 -5.65
CA MET A 108 -2.63 3.47 -5.14
C MET A 108 -1.26 3.91 -4.64
N LEU A 109 -0.94 3.49 -3.42
CA LEU A 109 0.34 3.76 -2.77
C LEU A 109 1.10 2.43 -2.59
N GLY A 110 2.42 2.50 -2.54
CA GLY A 110 3.24 1.34 -2.19
C GLY A 110 3.26 0.22 -3.22
N GLY A 111 3.04 0.51 -4.46
CA GLY A 111 3.10 -0.46 -5.55
C GLY A 111 4.51 -0.85 -5.98
N ARG A 112 5.34 -1.34 -5.06
CA ARG A 112 6.59 -2.03 -5.41
C ARG A 112 6.56 -3.50 -5.01
N GLY A 113 5.40 -4.05 -4.93
CA GLY A 113 5.18 -5.45 -4.66
C GLY A 113 4.39 -6.07 -5.79
N GLY A 114 4.95 -6.23 -6.92
CA GLY A 114 4.22 -6.88 -7.98
C GLY A 114 5.04 -7.04 -9.23
N GLY A 115 5.95 -7.98 -9.19
CA GLY A 115 6.28 -8.80 -10.32
C GLY A 115 6.69 -8.05 -11.58
N GLY A 116 7.82 -7.43 -11.53
CA GLY A 116 8.67 -7.50 -12.70
C GLY A 116 9.25 -8.89 -12.74
N GLY A 117 8.52 -9.84 -13.24
CA GLY A 117 9.08 -11.07 -13.74
C GLY A 117 9.90 -10.71 -14.97
N ALA A 118 11.09 -10.20 -14.76
CA ALA A 118 12.11 -10.28 -15.76
C ALA A 118 12.47 -11.76 -15.83
N SER A 119 11.90 -12.42 -16.81
CA SER A 119 12.41 -13.67 -17.31
C SER A 119 13.84 -13.41 -17.77
N SER A 120 14.78 -13.59 -16.88
CA SER A 120 16.15 -13.83 -17.26
C SER A 120 16.20 -15.19 -17.88
N GLU A 121 16.13 -15.25 -19.17
CA GLU A 121 16.57 -16.41 -19.92
C GLU A 121 17.99 -16.76 -19.47
N PRO A 122 18.25 -18.03 -19.16
CA PRO A 122 19.62 -18.47 -18.92
C PRO A 122 20.38 -18.38 -20.25
N ARG A 123 21.27 -17.42 -20.37
CA ARG A 123 22.28 -17.47 -21.41
C ARG A 123 23.21 -18.62 -21.10
N GLU A 124 23.14 -19.65 -21.92
CA GLU A 124 24.13 -20.71 -21.98
C GLU A 124 25.53 -20.11 -22.12
N PRO A 125 26.51 -20.63 -21.37
CA PRO A 125 27.90 -20.25 -21.58
C PRO A 125 28.42 -20.93 -22.83
N ARG A 126 28.66 -20.13 -23.86
CA ARG A 126 29.47 -20.59 -24.99
C ARG A 126 30.90 -20.85 -24.48
N SER A 127 31.24 -22.11 -24.46
CA SER A 127 32.59 -22.60 -24.37
C SER A 127 33.40 -22.15 -25.60
N THR A 128 34.41 -21.37 -25.39
CA THR A 128 35.56 -21.36 -26.29
C THR A 128 36.82 -21.52 -25.43
N SER A 129 37.34 -22.70 -25.56
CA SER A 129 38.67 -23.08 -25.16
C SER A 129 39.71 -22.27 -25.92
N ARG A 130 40.71 -21.73 -25.22
CA ARG A 130 42.11 -21.75 -25.65
C ARG A 130 43.01 -21.24 -24.55
N GLN A 131 43.69 -22.21 -23.96
CA GLN A 131 45.15 -22.32 -23.76
C GLN A 131 45.90 -21.16 -23.11
N ALA A 132 46.42 -21.49 -21.94
CA ALA A 132 47.54 -20.82 -21.25
C ALA A 132 48.84 -20.96 -22.04
N PRO A 133 49.90 -20.18 -21.77
CA PRO A 133 50.75 -20.62 -20.69
C PRO A 133 51.34 -19.51 -19.80
N ALA A 134 51.95 -20.01 -18.75
CA ALA A 134 52.55 -19.44 -17.60
C ALA A 134 53.73 -18.45 -17.85
N GLU A 135 53.98 -17.66 -16.86
CA GLU A 135 55.24 -17.39 -16.10
C GLU A 135 55.13 -16.07 -15.36
N ASP A 136 55.13 -16.13 -14.07
CA ASP A 136 56.24 -16.07 -13.09
C ASP A 136 56.65 -14.64 -12.72
N ARG A 137 56.76 -14.46 -11.41
CA ARG A 137 57.51 -13.47 -10.60
C ARG A 137 56.69 -12.39 -9.93
N SER A 138 56.42 -12.65 -8.64
CA SER A 138 57.25 -12.19 -7.54
C SER A 138 57.15 -10.71 -7.19
N ALA A 139 56.56 -10.44 -6.08
CA ALA A 139 57.03 -9.63 -4.96
C ALA A 139 55.89 -8.93 -4.22
N ALA A 140 55.79 -9.26 -2.97
CA ALA A 140 55.11 -8.51 -1.92
C ALA A 140 56.05 -7.37 -1.41
N PRO A 141 55.72 -6.68 -0.34
CA PRO A 141 54.55 -5.94 0.06
C PRO A 141 54.92 -4.47 0.38
N VAL A 142 54.00 -3.57 0.58
CA VAL A 142 54.24 -2.38 1.40
C VAL A 142 52.97 -2.02 2.15
N GLU A 143 53.11 -1.99 3.46
CA GLU A 143 52.27 -1.30 4.42
C GLU A 143 52.18 0.19 4.10
N ASP A 144 51.09 0.83 4.38
CA ASP A 144 51.02 1.90 5.37
C ASP A 144 49.63 2.51 5.46
N ALA A 145 49.21 2.55 6.68
CA ALA A 145 48.40 3.43 7.48
C ALA A 145 47.81 4.70 6.85
N GLY A 146 46.61 4.98 7.26
CA GLY A 146 46.01 6.31 7.16
C GLY A 146 44.53 6.32 7.46
N GLY A 147 44.23 6.57 8.71
CA GLY A 147 42.91 6.80 9.26
C GLY A 147 42.16 7.96 8.63
N GLY A 148 40.89 7.85 8.64
CA GLY A 148 39.93 8.88 8.31
C GLY A 148 38.61 8.53 8.94
N GLU A 149 38.45 8.94 10.18
CA GLU A 149 37.16 9.06 10.84
C GLU A 149 36.31 10.03 10.02
N PHE A 150 35.21 9.52 9.49
CA PHE A 150 34.13 10.38 9.06
C PHE A 150 33.04 10.34 10.12
N ASP A 151 33.07 11.38 10.91
CA ASP A 151 32.01 11.76 11.82
C ASP A 151 30.88 12.35 10.95
N ASP A 152 29.83 11.58 10.74
CA ASP A 152 28.61 12.09 10.10
C ASP A 152 27.58 12.41 11.20
N ASP A 153 27.77 13.55 11.82
CA ASP A 153 26.77 14.22 12.61
C ASP A 153 25.81 14.94 11.65
N ILE A 154 24.65 14.33 11.42
CA ILE A 154 23.54 15.01 10.76
C ILE A 154 22.57 15.48 11.86
N PRO A 155 22.47 16.78 12.14
CA PRO A 155 21.47 17.29 13.07
C PRO A 155 20.12 17.43 12.39
N PHE A 156 19.13 16.84 13.01
CA PHE A 156 17.74 17.13 12.74
C PHE A 156 17.20 18.19 13.70
#